data_55199008b539f895f1a79df46b4b8299
#
_entry.id   55199008b539f895f1a79df46b4b8299
#
_cell.length_a   1.000
_cell.length_b   1.000
_cell.length_c   1.000
_cell.angle_alpha   90.00
_cell.angle_beta   90.00
_cell.angle_gamma   90.00
#
_symmetry.space_group_name_H-M   'P 1'
#
loop_
_entity.id
_entity.type
_entity.pdbx_description
1 polymer ?
#
loop_
_entity_poly.entity_id
_entity_poly.type
_entity_poly.pdbx_seq_one_letter_code
_entity_poly.pdbx_strand_id
1 'polypeptide(L)'
;MKKNIIIVLVLSLWFMSAYWLGSYYLRAQVVGVAVQKYVDVLDAESTDPQCTLEHCPNSSKSLPGMPEDRALFTSNERFHVGIKGPTGPAAVTEFAIKHVTKKNDGMVEAIAYATTTKCYYPGSARPYGSATDLFRITLAPSTIKGEYVVIEDKRLGDTENPVPYARTLYRSKDKGHPSCS
;
A
#
# COMPACT_ATOMS: atom_id res chain seq x y z
N MET A 1 -13.25 44.34 -25.62
CA MET A 1 -13.40 43.91 -24.22
C MET A 1 -13.87 42.45 -24.08
N LYS A 2 -14.92 41.97 -24.76
CA LYS A 2 -15.46 40.58 -24.60
C LYS A 2 -14.45 39.47 -24.89
N LYS A 3 -13.57 39.60 -25.91
CA LYS A 3 -12.57 38.58 -26.25
C LYS A 3 -11.52 38.39 -25.13
N ASN A 4 -11.08 39.44 -24.47
CA ASN A 4 -10.08 39.34 -23.40
C ASN A 4 -10.64 38.69 -22.15
N ILE A 5 -11.93 38.90 -21.86
CA ILE A 5 -12.60 38.27 -20.73
C ILE A 5 -12.69 36.72 -20.94
N ILE A 6 -12.98 36.27 -22.14
CA ILE A 6 -13.05 34.86 -22.49
C ILE A 6 -11.67 34.21 -22.32
N ILE A 7 -10.61 34.84 -22.79
CA ILE A 7 -9.24 34.31 -22.65
C ILE A 7 -8.84 34.16 -21.19
N VAL A 8 -9.14 35.17 -20.36
CA VAL A 8 -8.84 35.12 -18.92
C VAL A 8 -9.61 33.98 -18.23
N LEU A 9 -10.88 33.81 -18.57
CA LEU A 9 -11.69 32.72 -18.01
C LEU A 9 -11.15 31.31 -18.42
N VAL A 10 -10.78 31.14 -19.66
CA VAL A 10 -10.20 29.87 -20.14
C VAL A 10 -8.87 29.56 -19.46
N LEU A 11 -8.00 30.56 -19.33
CA LEU A 11 -6.72 30.40 -18.64
C LEU A 11 -6.91 30.09 -17.15
N SER A 12 -7.84 30.77 -16.47
CA SER A 12 -8.10 30.51 -15.05
C SER A 12 -8.66 29.09 -14.81
N LEU A 13 -9.56 28.62 -15.66
CA LEU A 13 -10.06 27.24 -15.61
C LEU A 13 -8.94 26.21 -15.85
N TRP A 14 -8.04 26.52 -16.80
CA TRP A 14 -6.90 25.64 -17.08
C TRP A 14 -5.91 25.58 -15.90
N PHE A 15 -5.58 26.71 -15.29
CA PHE A 15 -4.75 26.76 -14.09
C PHE A 15 -5.39 26.05 -12.90
N MET A 16 -6.69 26.22 -12.67
CA MET A 16 -7.41 25.52 -11.60
C MET A 16 -7.41 23.99 -11.82
N SER A 17 -7.65 23.53 -13.04
CA SER A 17 -7.63 22.10 -13.34
C SER A 17 -6.22 21.50 -13.23
N ALA A 18 -5.18 22.20 -13.67
CA ALA A 18 -3.80 21.79 -13.51
C ALA A 18 -3.37 21.72 -12.02
N TYR A 19 -3.77 22.72 -11.23
CA TYR A 19 -3.54 22.71 -9.78
C TYR A 19 -4.25 21.52 -9.08
N TRP A 20 -5.49 21.25 -9.43
CA TRP A 20 -6.26 20.13 -8.88
C TRP A 20 -5.62 18.78 -9.21
N LEU A 21 -5.27 18.57 -10.47
CA LEU A 21 -4.57 17.37 -10.91
C LEU A 21 -3.21 17.21 -10.21
N GLY A 22 -2.41 18.28 -10.17
CA GLY A 22 -1.12 18.28 -9.50
C GLY A 22 -1.23 17.92 -8.02
N SER A 23 -2.19 18.51 -7.30
CA SER A 23 -2.41 18.22 -5.88
C SER A 23 -2.90 16.77 -5.64
N TYR A 24 -3.69 16.22 -6.53
CA TYR A 24 -4.14 14.83 -6.48
C TYR A 24 -2.98 13.84 -6.65
N TYR A 25 -2.14 14.06 -7.67
CA TYR A 25 -0.95 13.22 -7.89
C TYR A 25 0.06 13.33 -6.75
N LEU A 26 0.31 14.55 -6.24
CA LEU A 26 1.22 14.76 -5.12
C LEU A 26 0.73 14.00 -3.87
N ARG A 27 -0.57 14.05 -3.58
CA ARG A 27 -1.17 13.28 -2.48
C ARG A 27 -0.98 11.78 -2.67
N ALA A 28 -1.18 11.27 -3.88
CA ALA A 28 -0.97 9.86 -4.17
C ALA A 28 0.49 9.42 -3.94
N GLN A 29 1.47 10.29 -4.21
CA GLN A 29 2.88 10.02 -3.92
C GLN A 29 3.14 9.95 -2.40
N VAL A 30 2.63 10.91 -1.63
CA VAL A 30 2.79 10.92 -0.17
C VAL A 30 2.14 9.69 0.47
N VAL A 31 0.93 9.35 0.04
CA VAL A 31 0.21 8.13 0.46
C VAL A 31 0.99 6.87 0.07
N GLY A 32 1.53 6.84 -1.15
CA GLY A 32 2.35 5.74 -1.65
C GLY A 32 3.58 5.48 -0.78
N VAL A 33 4.27 6.53 -0.37
CA VAL A 33 5.42 6.41 0.56
C VAL A 33 5.00 5.85 1.91
N ALA A 34 3.86 6.27 2.46
CA ALA A 34 3.34 5.76 3.73
C ALA A 34 2.97 4.27 3.63
N VAL A 35 2.29 3.86 2.55
CA VAL A 35 1.97 2.45 2.29
C VAL A 35 3.25 1.64 2.07
N GLN A 36 4.27 2.20 1.40
CA GLN A 36 5.55 1.52 1.21
C GLN A 36 6.23 1.23 2.56
N LYS A 37 6.32 2.23 3.45
CA LYS A 37 6.87 2.03 4.81
C LYS A 37 6.12 0.92 5.56
N TYR A 38 4.79 0.89 5.46
CA TYR A 38 3.96 -0.15 6.08
C TYR A 38 4.27 -1.54 5.52
N VAL A 39 4.28 -1.68 4.20
CA VAL A 39 4.59 -2.95 3.52
C VAL A 39 6.01 -3.43 3.82
N ASP A 40 6.99 -2.51 3.92
CA ASP A 40 8.37 -2.86 4.24
C ASP A 40 8.50 -3.44 5.66
N VAL A 41 7.70 -2.92 6.61
CA VAL A 41 7.63 -3.51 7.96
C VAL A 41 7.02 -4.89 7.93
N LEU A 42 5.91 -5.08 7.21
CA LEU A 42 5.25 -6.38 7.08
C LEU A 42 6.15 -7.43 6.41
N ASP A 43 6.86 -7.06 5.36
CA ASP A 43 7.79 -7.96 4.68
C ASP A 43 8.94 -8.34 5.63
N ALA A 44 9.47 -7.39 6.41
CA ALA A 44 10.50 -7.66 7.40
C ALA A 44 9.99 -8.58 8.54
N GLU A 45 8.75 -8.38 9.00
CA GLU A 45 8.12 -9.22 10.02
C GLU A 45 7.89 -10.66 9.53
N SER A 46 7.71 -10.87 8.23
CA SER A 46 7.59 -12.21 7.65
C SER A 46 8.84 -13.09 7.86
N THR A 47 9.96 -12.51 8.26
CA THR A 47 11.19 -13.24 8.62
C THR A 47 11.28 -13.57 10.11
N ASP A 48 10.49 -12.93 10.98
CA ASP A 48 10.59 -13.12 12.42
C ASP A 48 9.84 -14.39 12.85
N PRO A 49 10.55 -15.39 13.48
CA PRO A 49 9.95 -16.62 13.95
C PRO A 49 8.89 -16.43 15.05
N GLN A 50 8.96 -15.31 15.75
CA GLN A 50 8.04 -15.01 16.87
C GLN A 50 6.79 -14.26 16.40
N CYS A 51 6.77 -13.76 15.18
CA CYS A 51 5.59 -13.13 14.61
C CYS A 51 4.55 -14.17 14.21
N THR A 52 3.37 -14.06 14.79
CA THR A 52 2.16 -14.77 14.38
C THR A 52 1.21 -13.81 13.68
N LEU A 53 0.10 -14.33 13.17
CA LEU A 53 -0.98 -13.51 12.59
C LEU A 53 -1.53 -12.47 13.54
N GLU A 54 -1.59 -12.81 14.83
CA GLU A 54 -2.27 -12.04 15.86
C GLU A 54 -1.30 -11.16 16.64
N HIS A 55 -0.02 -11.49 16.67
CA HIS A 55 0.94 -10.81 17.53
C HIS A 55 2.37 -10.91 17.04
N CYS A 56 3.07 -9.79 17.06
CA CYS A 56 4.49 -9.67 16.75
C CYS A 56 5.20 -8.98 17.93
N PRO A 57 5.50 -9.71 19.02
CA PRO A 57 5.88 -9.12 20.31
C PRO A 57 7.17 -8.30 20.27
N ASN A 58 8.06 -8.60 19.33
CA ASN A 58 9.37 -7.94 19.21
C ASN A 58 9.43 -6.97 18.01
N SER A 59 8.30 -6.51 17.53
CA SER A 59 8.28 -5.57 16.41
C SER A 59 8.77 -4.19 16.87
N SER A 60 10.07 -4.09 17.12
CA SER A 60 10.77 -2.79 17.26
C SER A 60 10.67 -1.93 16.00
N LYS A 61 10.15 -2.50 14.92
CA LYS A 61 9.94 -1.88 13.61
C LYS A 61 8.53 -1.38 13.39
N SER A 62 7.60 -1.58 14.35
CA SER A 62 6.25 -1.04 14.26
C SER A 62 6.29 0.46 14.09
N LEU A 63 5.65 0.95 13.07
CA LEU A 63 5.47 2.39 12.91
C LEU A 63 4.42 2.87 13.93
N PRO A 64 4.62 4.00 14.62
CA PRO A 64 3.63 4.56 15.52
C PRO A 64 2.27 4.70 14.81
N GLY A 65 1.21 4.20 15.44
CA GLY A 65 -0.16 4.25 14.90
C GLY A 65 -0.50 3.19 13.87
N MET A 66 0.38 2.22 13.61
CA MET A 66 0.01 1.03 12.80
C MET A 66 -1.10 0.24 13.49
N PRO A 67 -2.01 -0.38 12.71
CA PRO A 67 -3.05 -1.23 13.27
C PRO A 67 -2.42 -2.43 13.99
N GLU A 68 -2.97 -2.79 15.15
CA GLU A 68 -2.57 -4.01 15.87
C GLU A 68 -2.95 -5.25 15.09
N ASP A 69 -4.14 -5.26 14.49
CA ASP A 69 -4.59 -6.29 13.56
C ASP A 69 -4.17 -5.96 12.14
N ARG A 70 -3.10 -6.58 11.68
CA ARG A 70 -2.51 -6.39 10.34
C ARG A 70 -2.88 -7.53 9.39
N ALA A 71 -3.77 -8.41 9.83
CA ALA A 71 -4.07 -9.66 9.14
C ALA A 71 -4.65 -9.43 7.74
N LEU A 72 -5.29 -8.31 7.51
CA LEU A 72 -6.03 -8.07 6.28
C LEU A 72 -5.12 -7.83 5.08
N PHE A 73 -4.09 -6.99 5.23
CA PHE A 73 -3.15 -6.73 4.15
C PHE A 73 -2.12 -7.85 3.98
N THR A 74 -1.75 -8.51 5.07
CA THR A 74 -0.75 -9.56 5.05
C THR A 74 -1.28 -10.89 4.59
N SER A 75 -2.53 -11.07 4.27
CA SER A 75 -3.20 -12.36 4.15
C SER A 75 -2.61 -13.41 5.11
N ASN A 76 -3.43 -14.18 5.75
CA ASN A 76 -3.02 -15.27 6.66
C ASN A 76 -1.91 -16.16 6.09
N GLU A 77 -1.80 -16.20 4.79
CA GLU A 77 -0.86 -16.99 4.02
C GLU A 77 0.60 -16.55 4.13
N ARG A 78 0.92 -15.29 4.51
CA ARG A 78 2.31 -14.86 4.71
C ARG A 78 3.02 -15.61 5.82
N PHE A 79 2.33 -15.82 6.93
CA PHE A 79 2.88 -16.44 8.13
C PHE A 79 2.72 -17.96 8.12
N HIS A 80 1.84 -18.52 7.28
CA HIS A 80 1.64 -19.96 7.21
C HIS A 80 2.68 -20.71 6.37
N VAL A 81 3.48 -20.03 5.60
CA VAL A 81 4.43 -20.69 4.70
C VAL A 81 5.63 -21.28 5.42
N GLY A 82 5.87 -20.96 6.67
CA GLY A 82 6.83 -21.64 7.55
C GLY A 82 8.30 -21.64 7.12
N ILE A 83 8.60 -21.22 5.90
CA ILE A 83 9.95 -21.20 5.35
C ILE A 83 10.47 -19.79 5.41
N LYS A 84 11.48 -19.63 6.21
CA LYS A 84 12.23 -18.38 6.31
C LYS A 84 13.56 -18.56 5.65
N GLY A 85 13.80 -17.79 4.62
CA GLY A 85 15.13 -17.71 4.07
C GLY A 85 16.09 -17.10 5.10
N PRO A 86 17.31 -17.62 5.22
CA PRO A 86 18.30 -17.10 6.17
C PRO A 86 18.74 -15.67 5.83
N THR A 87 18.47 -15.17 4.64
CA THR A 87 19.03 -13.93 4.10
C THR A 87 17.98 -12.87 3.71
N GLY A 88 16.69 -13.14 3.87
CA GLY A 88 15.66 -12.19 3.46
C GLY A 88 14.23 -12.60 3.83
N PRO A 89 13.24 -11.78 3.50
CA PRO A 89 11.84 -12.03 3.83
C PRO A 89 11.30 -13.26 3.10
N ALA A 90 10.48 -14.04 3.80
CA ALA A 90 9.77 -15.19 3.24
C ALA A 90 8.61 -14.79 2.31
N ALA A 91 8.16 -13.56 2.40
CA ALA A 91 7.18 -12.97 1.50
C ALA A 91 7.57 -11.55 1.12
N VAL A 92 7.27 -11.16 -0.10
CA VAL A 92 7.50 -9.82 -0.63
C VAL A 92 6.21 -9.30 -1.22
N THR A 93 5.82 -8.08 -0.85
CA THR A 93 4.62 -7.43 -1.38
C THR A 93 4.97 -6.23 -2.24
N GLU A 94 4.45 -6.23 -3.44
CA GLU A 94 4.39 -5.08 -4.34
C GLU A 94 2.96 -4.57 -4.41
N PHE A 95 2.79 -3.26 -4.62
CA PHE A 95 1.46 -2.69 -4.72
C PHE A 95 1.38 -1.56 -5.75
N ALA A 96 0.15 -1.33 -6.23
CA ALA A 96 -0.17 -0.25 -7.14
C ALA A 96 -1.42 0.49 -6.67
N ILE A 97 -1.27 1.76 -6.26
CA ILE A 97 -2.39 2.61 -5.86
C ILE A 97 -3.14 3.06 -7.10
N LYS A 98 -4.44 2.85 -7.11
CA LYS A 98 -5.35 3.18 -8.20
C LYS A 98 -6.22 4.40 -7.91
N HIS A 99 -6.52 4.64 -6.64
CA HIS A 99 -7.38 5.74 -6.23
C HIS A 99 -6.99 6.25 -4.85
N VAL A 100 -7.18 7.54 -4.62
CA VAL A 100 -6.94 8.18 -3.33
C VAL A 100 -8.06 9.17 -3.06
N THR A 101 -8.76 9.01 -1.94
CA THR A 101 -9.85 9.88 -1.52
C THR A 101 -9.52 10.51 -0.18
N LYS A 102 -9.69 11.83 -0.07
CA LYS A 102 -9.63 12.52 1.21
C LYS A 102 -10.95 12.27 1.95
N LYS A 103 -10.84 11.83 3.19
CA LYS A 103 -11.97 11.69 4.13
C LYS A 103 -12.05 12.91 5.04
N ASN A 104 -13.06 12.93 5.93
CA ASN A 104 -13.15 13.90 7.01
C ASN A 104 -11.94 13.76 7.96
N ASP A 105 -11.67 14.79 8.74
CA ASP A 105 -10.62 14.81 9.78
C ASP A 105 -9.18 14.61 9.25
N GLY A 106 -8.96 14.92 7.97
CA GLY A 106 -7.64 14.81 7.36
C GLY A 106 -7.22 13.39 6.98
N MET A 107 -8.01 12.38 7.30
CA MET A 107 -7.76 11.01 6.88
C MET A 107 -7.82 10.85 5.35
N VAL A 108 -7.16 9.82 4.87
CA VAL A 108 -7.10 9.46 3.45
C VAL A 108 -7.41 7.98 3.29
N GLU A 109 -8.17 7.66 2.28
CA GLU A 109 -8.42 6.28 1.85
C GLU A 109 -7.74 6.05 0.50
N ALA A 110 -6.99 4.96 0.40
CA ALA A 110 -6.38 4.51 -0.84
C ALA A 110 -6.94 3.15 -1.25
N ILE A 111 -7.14 2.97 -2.56
CA ILE A 111 -7.46 1.67 -3.16
C ILE A 111 -6.23 1.21 -3.92
N ALA A 112 -5.74 0.02 -3.57
CA ALA A 112 -4.52 -0.53 -4.14
C ALA A 112 -4.68 -2.01 -4.52
N TYR A 113 -4.14 -2.40 -5.66
CA TYR A 113 -3.81 -3.81 -5.92
C TYR A 113 -2.48 -4.12 -5.24
N ALA A 114 -2.44 -5.19 -4.47
CA ALA A 114 -1.22 -5.70 -3.86
C ALA A 114 -0.97 -7.12 -4.33
N THR A 115 0.24 -7.37 -4.80
CA THR A 115 0.73 -8.69 -5.19
C THR A 115 1.71 -9.16 -4.14
N THR A 116 1.35 -10.21 -3.40
CA THR A 116 2.25 -10.85 -2.45
C THR A 116 2.82 -12.09 -3.10
N THR A 117 4.14 -12.13 -3.22
CA THR A 117 4.93 -13.29 -3.65
C THR A 117 5.53 -13.93 -2.41
N LYS A 118 5.34 -15.23 -2.24
CA LYS A 118 5.78 -15.98 -1.06
C LYS A 118 6.50 -17.25 -1.43
N CYS A 119 7.36 -17.74 -0.54
CA CYS A 119 8.01 -19.02 -0.66
C CYS A 119 7.03 -20.16 -0.40
N TYR A 120 7.17 -21.26 -1.14
CA TYR A 120 6.53 -22.53 -0.86
C TYR A 120 7.44 -23.41 0.03
N TYR A 121 6.99 -24.63 0.30
CA TYR A 121 7.72 -25.58 1.14
C TYR A 121 9.10 -25.96 0.58
N PRO A 122 10.07 -26.30 1.46
CA PRO A 122 11.35 -26.83 1.03
C PRO A 122 11.16 -28.06 0.12
N GLY A 123 11.92 -28.11 -0.96
CA GLY A 123 11.82 -29.20 -1.94
C GLY A 123 10.66 -29.08 -2.94
N SER A 124 9.89 -28.00 -2.89
CA SER A 124 8.89 -27.72 -3.92
C SER A 124 9.53 -27.47 -5.27
N ALA A 125 8.94 -28.04 -6.35
CA ALA A 125 9.33 -27.74 -7.73
C ALA A 125 9.09 -26.24 -8.11
N ARG A 126 8.27 -25.55 -7.32
CA ARG A 126 8.03 -24.11 -7.42
C ARG A 126 8.44 -23.46 -6.11
N PRO A 127 9.60 -22.75 -6.06
CA PRO A 127 10.07 -22.14 -4.82
C PRO A 127 9.18 -21.01 -4.30
N TYR A 128 8.38 -20.40 -5.15
CA TYR A 128 7.46 -19.31 -4.77
C TYR A 128 6.17 -19.31 -5.59
N GLY A 129 5.17 -18.60 -5.11
CA GLY A 129 3.91 -18.30 -5.78
C GLY A 129 3.40 -16.93 -5.42
N SER A 130 2.57 -16.36 -6.30
CA SER A 130 2.04 -15.00 -6.14
C SER A 130 0.53 -15.00 -6.12
N ALA A 131 -0.04 -14.13 -5.28
CA ALA A 131 -1.46 -13.80 -5.28
C ALA A 131 -1.62 -12.27 -5.36
N THR A 132 -2.59 -11.82 -6.16
CA THR A 132 -2.92 -10.40 -6.27
C THR A 132 -4.33 -10.18 -5.76
N ASP A 133 -4.47 -9.22 -4.85
CA ASP A 133 -5.72 -8.85 -4.23
C ASP A 133 -5.92 -7.34 -4.26
N LEU A 134 -7.18 -6.92 -4.12
CA LEU A 134 -7.56 -5.52 -4.00
C LEU A 134 -7.76 -5.16 -2.54
N PHE A 135 -7.17 -4.04 -2.12
CA PHE A 135 -7.23 -3.55 -0.75
C PHE A 135 -7.75 -2.12 -0.69
N ARG A 136 -8.50 -1.85 0.37
CA ARG A 136 -8.80 -0.52 0.87
C ARG A 136 -7.88 -0.25 2.06
N ILE A 137 -7.12 0.82 1.99
CA ILE A 137 -6.14 1.21 3.00
C ILE A 137 -6.54 2.56 3.55
N THR A 138 -6.78 2.65 4.85
CA THR A 138 -7.09 3.90 5.54
C THR A 138 -5.84 4.44 6.22
N LEU A 139 -5.56 5.72 6.00
CA LEU A 139 -4.40 6.40 6.55
C LEU A 139 -4.84 7.62 7.37
N ALA A 140 -4.21 7.81 8.52
CA ALA A 140 -4.34 9.01 9.34
C ALA A 140 -3.11 9.93 9.18
N PRO A 141 -3.26 11.24 9.42
CA PRO A 141 -2.11 12.12 9.51
C PRO A 141 -1.16 11.65 10.61
N SER A 142 0.13 11.63 10.32
CA SER A 142 1.17 11.34 11.31
C SER A 142 1.41 12.57 12.21
N THR A 143 2.10 12.36 13.33
CA THR A 143 2.64 13.44 14.17
C THR A 143 3.68 14.28 13.41
N ILE A 144 4.29 13.71 12.39
CA ILE A 144 5.22 14.41 11.49
C ILE A 144 4.40 15.11 10.40
N LYS A 145 4.52 16.43 10.32
CA LYS A 145 3.77 17.24 9.35
C LYS A 145 4.00 16.75 7.91
N GLY A 146 2.90 16.48 7.22
CA GLY A 146 2.91 16.05 5.82
C GLY A 146 3.09 14.54 5.60
N GLU A 147 3.23 13.75 6.67
CA GLU A 147 3.28 12.30 6.59
C GLU A 147 1.94 11.67 6.99
N TYR A 148 1.73 10.44 6.54
CA TYR A 148 0.60 9.59 6.90
C TYR A 148 1.09 8.27 7.49
N VAL A 149 0.23 7.64 8.29
CA VAL A 149 0.43 6.30 8.82
C VAL A 149 -0.79 5.44 8.47
N VAL A 150 -0.59 4.20 8.09
CA VAL A 150 -1.67 3.25 7.85
C VAL A 150 -2.27 2.86 9.19
N ILE A 151 -3.58 3.02 9.34
CA ILE A 151 -4.35 2.69 10.54
C ILE A 151 -5.32 1.54 10.33
N GLU A 152 -5.65 1.22 9.08
CA GLU A 152 -6.54 0.12 8.72
C GLU A 152 -6.22 -0.33 7.30
N ASP A 153 -6.27 -1.63 7.07
CA ASP A 153 -6.29 -2.23 5.75
C ASP A 153 -7.36 -3.30 5.67
N LYS A 154 -8.07 -3.33 4.56
CA LYS A 154 -9.17 -4.27 4.32
C LYS A 154 -9.06 -4.84 2.91
N ARG A 155 -9.03 -6.17 2.81
CA ARG A 155 -9.18 -6.85 1.52
C ARG A 155 -10.60 -6.66 0.99
N LEU A 156 -10.71 -6.30 -0.28
CA LEU A 156 -11.98 -6.13 -0.97
C LEU A 156 -12.26 -7.39 -1.81
N GLY A 157 -13.53 -7.80 -1.85
CA GLY A 157 -13.96 -8.83 -2.78
C GLY A 157 -14.02 -8.32 -4.23
N ASP A 158 -14.14 -9.23 -5.18
CA ASP A 158 -14.21 -8.90 -6.61
C ASP A 158 -15.39 -7.96 -6.97
N THR A 159 -16.48 -8.07 -6.22
CA THR A 159 -17.68 -7.24 -6.39
C THR A 159 -17.56 -5.84 -5.77
N GLU A 160 -16.58 -5.63 -4.91
CA GLU A 160 -16.34 -4.37 -4.20
C GLU A 160 -15.32 -3.45 -4.90
N ASN A 161 -14.88 -3.79 -6.12
CA ASN A 161 -13.89 -2.97 -6.83
C ASN A 161 -14.49 -1.62 -7.28
N PRO A 162 -14.20 -0.50 -6.60
CA PRO A 162 -14.78 0.81 -6.92
C PRO A 162 -14.11 1.47 -8.14
N VAL A 163 -12.96 0.94 -8.61
CA VAL A 163 -12.12 1.59 -9.63
C VAL A 163 -11.47 0.58 -10.59
N PRO A 164 -12.25 -0.29 -11.26
CA PRO A 164 -11.73 -1.46 -11.97
C PRO A 164 -10.72 -1.12 -13.08
N TYR A 165 -10.80 0.06 -13.69
CA TYR A 165 -9.93 0.48 -14.82
C TYR A 165 -9.10 1.73 -14.51
N ALA A 166 -8.99 2.12 -13.24
CA ALA A 166 -8.26 3.33 -12.89
C ALA A 166 -6.76 3.22 -13.22
N ARG A 167 -6.20 4.33 -13.73
CA ARG A 167 -4.77 4.46 -13.96
C ARG A 167 -4.00 4.30 -12.64
N THR A 168 -2.83 3.67 -12.71
CA THR A 168 -1.93 3.61 -11.55
C THR A 168 -1.39 5.00 -11.22
N LEU A 169 -1.62 5.43 -9.98
CA LEU A 169 -1.18 6.73 -9.45
C LEU A 169 0.19 6.63 -8.77
N TYR A 170 0.45 5.48 -8.15
CA TYR A 170 1.71 5.14 -7.51
C TYR A 170 1.96 3.65 -7.65
N ARG A 171 3.21 3.26 -7.84
CA ARG A 171 3.66 1.87 -7.83
C ARG A 171 4.81 1.73 -6.85
N SER A 172 4.77 0.69 -6.02
CA SER A 172 5.88 0.31 -5.16
C SER A 172 7.14 0.00 -5.98
N LYS A 173 8.28 0.01 -5.32
CA LYS A 173 9.53 -0.48 -5.93
C LYS A 173 9.39 -1.98 -6.19
N ASP A 174 9.92 -2.42 -7.32
CA ASP A 174 10.14 -3.84 -7.59
C ASP A 174 11.12 -4.41 -6.54
N LYS A 175 10.70 -5.42 -5.82
CA LYS A 175 11.48 -6.09 -4.78
C LYS A 175 12.01 -7.45 -5.23
N GLY A 176 11.66 -7.87 -6.43
CA GLY A 176 11.99 -9.18 -6.93
C GLY A 176 11.27 -10.31 -6.20
N HIS A 177 11.90 -11.48 -6.14
CA HIS A 177 11.34 -12.64 -5.47
C HIS A 177 11.85 -12.77 -4.02
N PRO A 178 11.03 -13.35 -3.11
CA PRO A 178 11.46 -13.61 -1.75
C PRO A 178 12.59 -14.66 -1.71
N SER A 179 13.40 -14.64 -0.64
CA SER A 179 14.40 -15.67 -0.40
C SER A 179 13.76 -16.97 0.07
N CYS A 180 13.90 -18.04 -0.71
CA CYS A 180 13.31 -19.35 -0.45
C CYS A 180 14.38 -20.42 -0.14
N SER A 181 15.41 -20.10 0.61
CA SER A 181 16.50 -21.01 0.98
C SER A 181 16.29 -21.67 2.32
#